data_b98d07adb1b685e6dd57210beca3b000
#
_entry.id   b98d07adb1b685e6dd57210beca3b000
#
_cell.length_a   1.000
_cell.length_b   1.000
_cell.length_c   1.000
_cell.angle_alpha   90.00
_cell.angle_beta   90.00
_cell.angle_gamma   90.00
#
_symmetry.space_group_name_H-M   'P 1'
#
loop_
_entity.id
_entity.type
_entity.pdbx_description
1 polymer ?
#
loop_
_entity_poly.entity_id
_entity_poly.type
_entity_poly.pdbx_seq_one_letter_code
_entity_poly.pdbx_strand_id
1 'polypeptide(L)'
;MTKGAPLGHLFFYAVPLLLGNWLQLAYNAVDSIIAGRFIGQDALAAEGIAGPVMNLVILAVSGLCIGAGVLMSEAFGAKNEERLKETLATTLLFGAVLCCAVALLGVAAAPLILHSLAVPDEILHSTGIYLRITFLGAPFTFFYNALAAGLKSVGDSKTPLKFLAFSAVLNAVLDIVLIGGLGFGIVCSAVTTVVAEAASAIMAAWYMTRHVPQLCPAHSQWRIRPALLGRILQYGAVTALQQAVQPVCKVLIQGQVNALGVQAIAAFNAVTRVDDFAFTPQQSIATAITTYIAQNRGANQKERIRPGFRVGIRLELCYWLLVGSLTWLLRAPVVSLFVAGEGAAEIVTLGSQYLGYMALFYALPALTNGFQGFYRGMGKMTTTLIGTCLQAGLRALGAALLAPRIGLPGIAYACAFGWCVMLCFEMPYYFYTCKKQTL
;
A
#
# COMPACT_ATOMS: atom_id res chain seq x y z
N MET A 1 4.19 15.29 16.75
CA MET A 1 2.97 15.96 16.26
C MET A 1 2.04 16.43 17.39
N THR A 2 2.48 16.38 18.63
CA THR A 2 1.68 16.71 19.83
C THR A 2 1.67 18.20 20.18
N LYS A 3 2.44 19.05 19.49
CA LYS A 3 2.48 20.52 19.67
C LYS A 3 2.38 21.21 18.31
N GLY A 4 1.90 22.44 18.27
CA GLY A 4 1.77 23.22 17.02
C GLY A 4 0.50 22.97 16.22
N ALA A 5 0.38 23.59 15.04
CA ALA A 5 -0.80 23.53 14.19
C ALA A 5 -0.93 22.15 13.49
N PRO A 6 -2.11 21.50 13.55
CA PRO A 6 -2.32 20.19 12.92
C PRO A 6 -2.05 20.18 11.40
N LEU A 7 -2.41 21.27 10.70
CA LEU A 7 -2.28 21.36 9.24
C LEU A 7 -0.82 21.16 8.78
N GLY A 8 0.11 21.89 9.40
CA GLY A 8 1.53 21.76 9.06
C GLY A 8 2.05 20.35 9.29
N HIS A 9 1.69 19.74 10.42
CA HIS A 9 2.09 18.36 10.72
C HIS A 9 1.56 17.34 9.72
N LEU A 10 0.29 17.42 9.38
CA LEU A 10 -0.34 16.50 8.44
C LEU A 10 0.21 16.68 7.03
N PHE A 11 0.31 17.93 6.56
CA PHE A 11 0.77 18.22 5.20
C PHE A 11 2.25 17.83 4.98
N PHE A 12 3.16 18.33 5.83
CA PHE A 12 4.59 18.05 5.68
C PHE A 12 4.95 16.59 5.97
N TYR A 13 4.09 15.85 6.65
CA TYR A 13 4.26 14.42 6.83
C TYR A 13 3.66 13.61 5.65
N ALA A 14 2.51 14.01 5.11
CA ALA A 14 1.87 13.31 4.00
C ALA A 14 2.63 13.44 2.68
N VAL A 15 3.24 14.61 2.39
CA VAL A 15 3.94 14.86 1.11
C VAL A 15 5.09 13.87 0.87
N PRO A 16 6.02 13.59 1.82
CA PRO A 16 7.05 12.58 1.60
C PRO A 16 6.49 11.17 1.43
N LEU A 17 5.39 10.82 2.11
CA LEU A 17 4.73 9.52 1.93
C LEU A 17 4.13 9.38 0.52
N LEU A 18 3.50 10.43 0.04
CA LEU A 18 2.95 10.51 -1.32
C LEU A 18 4.05 10.33 -2.36
N LEU A 19 5.14 11.08 -2.24
CA LEU A 19 6.28 10.96 -3.13
C LEU A 19 6.92 9.57 -3.08
N GLY A 20 6.98 8.95 -1.90
CA GLY A 20 7.46 7.59 -1.73
C GLY A 20 6.58 6.56 -2.43
N ASN A 21 5.27 6.69 -2.32
CA ASN A 21 4.33 5.79 -2.98
C ASN A 21 4.36 5.95 -4.51
N TRP A 22 4.45 7.18 -5.03
CA TRP A 22 4.62 7.41 -6.47
C TRP A 22 5.96 6.90 -6.99
N LEU A 23 7.02 7.08 -6.21
CA LEU A 23 8.33 6.53 -6.54
C LEU A 23 8.31 5.00 -6.60
N GLN A 24 7.57 4.33 -5.69
CA GLN A 24 7.39 2.88 -5.73
C GLN A 24 6.65 2.43 -6.99
N LEU A 25 5.61 3.16 -7.42
CA LEU A 25 4.91 2.88 -8.67
C LEU A 25 5.83 3.04 -9.89
N ALA A 26 6.61 4.13 -9.92
CA ALA A 26 7.57 4.38 -10.98
C ALA A 26 8.69 3.33 -11.01
N TYR A 27 9.20 2.93 -9.84
CA TYR A 27 10.19 1.88 -9.69
C TYR A 27 9.71 0.56 -10.31
N ASN A 28 8.51 0.09 -9.93
CA ASN A 28 7.95 -1.14 -10.47
C ASN A 28 7.75 -1.06 -12.00
N ALA A 29 7.34 0.10 -12.51
CA ALA A 29 7.19 0.30 -13.96
C ALA A 29 8.53 0.26 -14.69
N VAL A 30 9.58 0.89 -14.15
CA VAL A 30 10.93 0.90 -14.73
C VAL A 30 11.52 -0.51 -14.76
N ASP A 31 11.40 -1.27 -13.68
CA ASP A 31 11.86 -2.66 -13.57
C ASP A 31 11.21 -3.53 -14.67
N SER A 32 9.89 -3.50 -14.80
CA SER A 32 9.17 -4.24 -15.84
C SER A 32 9.51 -3.77 -17.27
N ILE A 33 9.79 -2.47 -17.49
CA ILE A 33 10.24 -1.97 -18.80
C ILE A 33 11.62 -2.52 -19.14
N ILE A 34 12.55 -2.52 -18.18
CA ILE A 34 13.91 -3.05 -18.39
C ILE A 34 13.84 -4.54 -18.68
N ALA A 35 13.11 -5.33 -17.87
CA ALA A 35 12.92 -6.75 -18.07
C ALA A 35 12.31 -7.06 -19.46
N GLY A 36 11.23 -6.37 -19.82
CA GLY A 36 10.56 -6.59 -21.11
C GLY A 36 11.39 -6.18 -22.32
N ARG A 37 12.18 -5.09 -22.22
CA ARG A 37 12.96 -4.57 -23.34
C ARG A 37 14.27 -5.31 -23.58
N PHE A 38 14.95 -5.73 -22.52
CA PHE A 38 16.30 -6.34 -22.63
C PHE A 38 16.30 -7.86 -22.51
N ILE A 39 15.33 -8.45 -21.80
CA ILE A 39 15.24 -9.92 -21.65
C ILE A 39 14.15 -10.49 -22.58
N GLY A 40 13.00 -9.81 -22.68
CA GLY A 40 11.92 -10.21 -23.58
C GLY A 40 10.66 -10.72 -22.88
N GLN A 41 9.80 -11.42 -23.65
CA GLN A 41 8.47 -11.83 -23.18
C GLN A 41 8.49 -12.84 -22.03
N ASP A 42 9.47 -13.72 -22.00
CA ASP A 42 9.62 -14.77 -20.97
C ASP A 42 9.87 -14.17 -19.58
N ALA A 43 10.60 -13.03 -19.52
CA ALA A 43 10.82 -12.30 -18.29
C ALA A 43 9.54 -11.69 -17.77
N LEU A 44 8.76 -11.02 -18.63
CA LEU A 44 7.47 -10.45 -18.25
C LEU A 44 6.49 -11.53 -17.79
N ALA A 45 6.52 -12.70 -18.43
CA ALA A 45 5.71 -13.84 -18.01
C ALA A 45 6.13 -14.34 -16.61
N ALA A 46 7.44 -14.48 -16.37
CA ALA A 46 7.97 -14.91 -15.08
C ALA A 46 7.62 -13.92 -13.95
N GLU A 47 7.78 -12.61 -14.17
CA GLU A 47 7.36 -11.56 -13.22
C GLU A 47 5.84 -11.58 -13.00
N GLY A 48 5.06 -11.73 -14.07
CA GLY A 48 3.60 -11.82 -14.00
C GLY A 48 3.10 -13.00 -13.18
N ILE A 49 3.83 -14.11 -13.16
CA ILE A 49 3.54 -15.32 -12.36
C ILE A 49 4.00 -15.15 -10.91
N ALA A 50 5.21 -14.65 -10.70
CA ALA A 50 5.79 -14.49 -9.36
C ALA A 50 5.16 -13.31 -8.59
N GLY A 51 4.79 -12.25 -9.29
CA GLY A 51 4.25 -11.01 -8.69
C GLY A 51 3.07 -11.23 -7.74
N PRO A 52 1.97 -11.88 -8.14
CA PRO A 52 0.85 -12.16 -7.27
C PRO A 52 1.21 -12.97 -6.01
N VAL A 53 2.13 -13.93 -6.15
CA VAL A 53 2.62 -14.76 -5.02
C VAL A 53 3.37 -13.88 -4.02
N MET A 54 4.30 -13.06 -4.50
CA MET A 54 5.06 -12.15 -3.65
C MET A 54 4.20 -11.05 -3.05
N ASN A 55 3.17 -10.60 -3.77
CA ASN A 55 2.24 -9.60 -3.24
C ASN A 55 1.53 -10.08 -1.96
N LEU A 56 1.19 -11.36 -1.85
CA LEU A 56 0.62 -11.92 -0.61
C LEU A 56 1.60 -11.81 0.56
N VAL A 57 2.89 -12.08 0.33
CA VAL A 57 3.95 -11.91 1.34
C VAL A 57 4.09 -10.45 1.74
N ILE A 58 4.12 -9.55 0.77
CA ILE A 58 4.23 -8.10 0.99
C ILE A 58 3.03 -7.57 1.79
N LEU A 59 1.82 -8.02 1.50
CA LEU A 59 0.62 -7.63 2.24
C LEU A 59 0.69 -8.06 3.72
N ALA A 60 1.16 -9.28 3.99
CA ALA A 60 1.34 -9.77 5.36
C ALA A 60 2.42 -8.96 6.12
N VAL A 61 3.57 -8.74 5.47
CA VAL A 61 4.68 -7.91 6.00
C VAL A 61 4.22 -6.48 6.27
N SER A 62 3.56 -5.86 5.29
CA SER A 62 3.05 -4.48 5.40
C SER A 62 2.02 -4.34 6.51
N GLY A 63 1.08 -5.30 6.61
CA GLY A 63 0.10 -5.32 7.70
C GLY A 63 0.76 -5.35 9.08
N LEU A 64 1.75 -6.22 9.27
CA LEU A 64 2.51 -6.32 10.53
C LEU A 64 3.22 -5.00 10.86
N CYS A 65 3.91 -4.40 9.88
CA CYS A 65 4.64 -3.15 10.04
C CYS A 65 3.70 -1.96 10.33
N ILE A 66 2.54 -1.88 9.69
CA ILE A 66 1.53 -0.84 9.95
C ILE A 66 0.98 -0.98 11.37
N GLY A 67 0.63 -2.22 11.79
CA GLY A 67 0.15 -2.49 13.14
C GLY A 67 1.16 -2.09 14.21
N ALA A 68 2.42 -2.49 14.04
CA ALA A 68 3.52 -2.09 14.91
C ALA A 68 3.75 -0.57 14.90
N GLY A 69 3.66 0.07 13.74
CA GLY A 69 3.82 1.51 13.56
C GLY A 69 2.81 2.34 14.37
N VAL A 70 1.57 1.88 14.46
CA VAL A 70 0.54 2.52 15.30
C VAL A 70 0.89 2.42 16.79
N LEU A 71 1.33 1.24 17.25
CA LEU A 71 1.74 1.03 18.64
C LEU A 71 3.00 1.84 19.00
N MET A 72 3.96 1.91 18.08
CA MET A 72 5.15 2.77 18.23
C MET A 72 4.76 4.25 18.26
N SER A 73 3.85 4.71 17.41
CA SER A 73 3.36 6.09 17.41
C SER A 73 2.67 6.45 18.73
N GLU A 74 1.87 5.53 19.29
CA GLU A 74 1.24 5.68 20.60
C GLU A 74 2.29 5.80 21.71
N ALA A 75 3.28 4.91 21.72
CA ALA A 75 4.37 4.93 22.71
C ALA A 75 5.22 6.21 22.61
N PHE A 76 5.53 6.65 21.40
CA PHE A 76 6.25 7.92 21.17
C PHE A 76 5.45 9.13 21.67
N GLY A 77 4.15 9.18 21.40
CA GLY A 77 3.27 10.22 21.92
C GLY A 77 3.22 10.25 23.46
N ALA A 78 3.19 9.09 24.07
CA ALA A 78 3.23 8.91 25.53
C ALA A 78 4.60 9.25 26.15
N LYS A 79 5.62 9.56 25.33
CA LYS A 79 7.02 9.71 25.76
C LYS A 79 7.56 8.48 26.48
N ASN A 80 7.03 7.31 26.19
CA ASN A 80 7.47 6.04 26.75
C ASN A 80 8.49 5.40 25.80
N GLU A 81 9.75 5.82 25.91
CA GLU A 81 10.84 5.34 25.07
C GLU A 81 11.11 3.85 25.28
N GLU A 82 10.94 3.34 26.50
CA GLU A 82 11.12 1.91 26.76
C GLU A 82 10.15 1.07 25.95
N ARG A 83 8.85 1.40 26.02
CA ARG A 83 7.82 0.72 25.24
C ARG A 83 8.00 0.89 23.73
N LEU A 84 8.47 2.05 23.28
CA LEU A 84 8.79 2.31 21.88
C LEU A 84 9.88 1.35 21.38
N LYS A 85 11.00 1.26 22.11
CA LYS A 85 12.14 0.38 21.82
C LYS A 85 11.76 -1.10 21.89
N GLU A 86 11.01 -1.51 22.92
CA GLU A 86 10.54 -2.88 23.07
C GLU A 86 9.56 -3.30 21.95
N THR A 87 8.69 -2.37 21.50
CA THR A 87 7.78 -2.65 20.38
C THR A 87 8.57 -2.85 19.09
N LEU A 88 9.56 -2.00 18.82
CA LEU A 88 10.42 -2.16 17.66
C LEU A 88 11.24 -3.45 17.72
N ALA A 89 11.90 -3.74 18.86
CA ALA A 89 12.69 -4.96 19.05
C ALA A 89 11.84 -6.23 18.88
N THR A 90 10.65 -6.26 19.50
CA THR A 90 9.70 -7.38 19.35
C THR A 90 9.27 -7.56 17.89
N THR A 91 9.00 -6.46 17.19
CA THR A 91 8.63 -6.48 15.76
C THR A 91 9.77 -7.02 14.90
N LEU A 92 10.98 -6.52 15.09
CA LEU A 92 12.16 -6.94 14.31
C LEU A 92 12.49 -8.41 14.55
N LEU A 93 12.50 -8.87 15.80
CA LEU A 93 12.83 -10.26 16.15
C LEU A 93 11.76 -11.24 15.64
N PHE A 94 10.48 -10.96 15.92
CA PHE A 94 9.41 -11.83 15.46
C PHE A 94 9.30 -11.84 13.95
N GLY A 95 9.36 -10.67 13.31
CA GLY A 95 9.26 -10.56 11.87
C GLY A 95 10.46 -11.17 11.16
N ALA A 96 11.67 -11.11 11.73
CA ALA A 96 12.83 -11.83 11.20
C ALA A 96 12.58 -13.34 11.18
N VAL A 97 12.13 -13.92 12.30
CA VAL A 97 11.81 -15.34 12.37
C VAL A 97 10.71 -15.70 11.37
N LEU A 98 9.63 -14.90 11.32
CA LEU A 98 8.52 -15.13 10.40
C LEU A 98 8.96 -15.06 8.94
N CYS A 99 9.70 -14.01 8.54
CA CYS A 99 10.12 -13.83 7.16
C CYS A 99 11.20 -14.84 6.75
N CYS A 100 12.10 -15.23 7.64
CA CYS A 100 13.02 -16.34 7.37
C CYS A 100 12.26 -17.66 7.18
N ALA A 101 11.25 -17.95 8.01
CA ALA A 101 10.41 -19.13 7.82
C ALA A 101 9.65 -19.08 6.49
N VAL A 102 9.05 -17.94 6.13
CA VAL A 102 8.36 -17.72 4.85
C VAL A 102 9.34 -17.88 3.68
N ALA A 103 10.55 -17.36 3.78
CA ALA A 103 11.57 -17.49 2.75
C ALA A 103 11.96 -18.96 2.54
N LEU A 104 12.27 -19.69 3.62
CA LEU A 104 12.63 -21.11 3.55
C LEU A 104 11.50 -21.99 3.01
N LEU A 105 10.28 -21.79 3.54
CA LEU A 105 9.09 -22.52 3.09
C LEU A 105 8.74 -22.16 1.63
N GLY A 106 8.86 -20.88 1.25
CA GLY A 106 8.62 -20.41 -0.12
C GLY A 106 9.61 -21.01 -1.12
N VAL A 107 10.89 -21.05 -0.76
CA VAL A 107 11.93 -21.70 -1.59
C VAL A 107 11.64 -23.18 -1.77
N ALA A 108 11.27 -23.89 -0.71
CA ALA A 108 10.91 -25.30 -0.74
C ALA A 108 9.60 -25.56 -1.52
N ALA A 109 8.61 -24.69 -1.36
CA ALA A 109 7.30 -24.80 -2.00
C ALA A 109 7.27 -24.25 -3.45
N ALA A 110 8.31 -23.55 -3.90
CA ALA A 110 8.34 -22.93 -5.23
C ALA A 110 7.97 -23.91 -6.37
N PRO A 111 8.48 -25.16 -6.43
CA PRO A 111 8.08 -26.11 -7.47
C PRO A 111 6.58 -26.45 -7.42
N LEU A 112 6.03 -26.64 -6.22
CA LEU A 112 4.61 -26.93 -6.01
C LEU A 112 3.72 -25.75 -6.43
N ILE A 113 4.14 -24.53 -6.08
CA ILE A 113 3.44 -23.29 -6.46
C ILE A 113 3.39 -23.18 -7.98
N LEU A 114 4.51 -23.31 -8.66
CA LEU A 114 4.59 -23.18 -10.12
C LEU A 114 3.79 -24.26 -10.85
N HIS A 115 3.85 -25.51 -10.36
CA HIS A 115 3.03 -26.59 -10.89
C HIS A 115 1.52 -26.31 -10.71
N SER A 116 1.13 -25.80 -9.53
CA SER A 116 -0.27 -25.42 -9.26
C SER A 116 -0.77 -24.29 -10.14
N LEU A 117 0.13 -23.42 -10.58
CA LEU A 117 -0.17 -22.30 -11.51
C LEU A 117 -0.08 -22.71 -12.97
N ALA A 118 0.18 -23.99 -13.26
CA ALA A 118 0.31 -24.56 -14.62
C ALA A 118 1.30 -23.76 -15.49
N VAL A 119 2.46 -23.41 -14.92
CA VAL A 119 3.50 -22.64 -15.62
C VAL A 119 4.07 -23.48 -16.78
N PRO A 120 4.18 -22.92 -18.01
CA PRO A 120 4.76 -23.63 -19.16
C PRO A 120 6.21 -24.09 -18.90
N ASP A 121 6.57 -25.28 -19.39
CA ASP A 121 7.87 -25.90 -19.17
C ASP A 121 9.04 -25.04 -19.68
N GLU A 122 8.80 -24.24 -20.73
CA GLU A 122 9.80 -23.34 -21.35
C GLU A 122 10.33 -22.29 -20.39
N ILE A 123 9.47 -21.76 -19.50
CA ILE A 123 9.85 -20.71 -18.53
C ILE A 123 9.89 -21.23 -17.10
N LEU A 124 9.55 -22.50 -16.85
CA LEU A 124 9.42 -23.07 -15.50
C LEU A 124 10.71 -22.94 -14.69
N HIS A 125 11.86 -23.23 -15.32
CA HIS A 125 13.16 -23.21 -14.66
C HIS A 125 13.55 -21.79 -14.23
N SER A 126 13.48 -20.82 -15.14
CA SER A 126 13.83 -19.42 -14.89
C SER A 126 12.88 -18.76 -13.88
N THR A 127 11.57 -18.99 -14.03
CA THR A 127 10.57 -18.53 -13.08
C THR A 127 10.77 -19.13 -11.69
N GLY A 128 11.18 -20.42 -11.64
CA GLY A 128 11.45 -21.11 -10.39
C GLY A 128 12.66 -20.52 -9.63
N ILE A 129 13.72 -20.19 -10.34
CA ILE A 129 14.89 -19.53 -9.72
C ILE A 129 14.53 -18.10 -9.31
N TYR A 130 13.87 -17.35 -10.18
CA TYR A 130 13.39 -16.00 -9.90
C TYR A 130 12.55 -15.96 -8.61
N LEU A 131 11.53 -16.82 -8.52
CA LEU A 131 10.63 -16.89 -7.36
C LEU A 131 11.39 -17.27 -6.08
N ARG A 132 12.33 -18.20 -6.13
CA ARG A 132 13.15 -18.57 -4.95
C ARG A 132 14.03 -17.42 -4.48
N ILE A 133 14.68 -16.69 -5.39
CA ILE A 133 15.50 -15.52 -5.04
C ILE A 133 14.62 -14.44 -4.41
N THR A 134 13.45 -14.19 -4.97
CA THR A 134 12.51 -13.19 -4.44
C THR A 134 12.01 -13.58 -3.04
N PHE A 135 11.74 -14.86 -2.77
CA PHE A 135 11.44 -15.33 -1.41
C PHE A 135 12.60 -15.09 -0.43
N LEU A 136 13.85 -15.31 -0.87
CA LEU A 136 15.04 -15.02 -0.06
C LEU A 136 15.21 -13.52 0.20
N GLY A 137 14.66 -12.66 -0.64
CA GLY A 137 14.59 -11.21 -0.46
C GLY A 137 13.59 -10.75 0.61
N ALA A 138 12.56 -11.54 0.89
CA ALA A 138 11.48 -11.15 1.81
C ALA A 138 11.94 -10.65 3.20
N PRO A 139 12.97 -11.19 3.85
CA PRO A 139 13.50 -10.64 5.09
C PRO A 139 14.02 -9.21 4.94
N PHE A 140 14.68 -8.86 3.84
CA PHE A 140 15.19 -7.49 3.63
C PHE A 140 14.06 -6.50 3.41
N THR A 141 13.05 -6.88 2.61
CA THR A 141 11.80 -6.11 2.46
C THR A 141 11.15 -5.88 3.81
N PHE A 142 11.06 -6.91 4.65
CA PHE A 142 10.52 -6.78 6.01
C PHE A 142 11.33 -5.80 6.86
N PHE A 143 12.67 -5.98 6.95
CA PHE A 143 13.52 -5.12 7.76
C PHE A 143 13.39 -3.66 7.35
N TYR A 144 13.44 -3.37 6.04
CA TYR A 144 13.23 -2.02 5.56
C TYR A 144 11.86 -1.46 6.00
N ASN A 145 10.78 -2.20 5.79
CA ASN A 145 9.44 -1.74 6.14
C ASN A 145 9.26 -1.54 7.66
N ALA A 146 9.81 -2.42 8.49
CA ALA A 146 9.74 -2.31 9.94
C ALA A 146 10.53 -1.10 10.46
N LEU A 147 11.75 -0.86 9.95
CA LEU A 147 12.56 0.29 10.30
C LEU A 147 11.93 1.60 9.80
N ALA A 148 11.38 1.59 8.58
CA ALA A 148 10.62 2.72 8.04
C ALA A 148 9.37 3.02 8.88
N ALA A 149 8.64 2.00 9.36
CA ALA A 149 7.51 2.17 10.28
C ALA A 149 7.94 2.78 11.61
N GLY A 150 9.10 2.39 12.14
CA GLY A 150 9.73 3.01 13.30
C GLY A 150 10.02 4.49 13.09
N LEU A 151 10.71 4.86 12.01
CA LEU A 151 11.00 6.26 11.66
C LEU A 151 9.71 7.08 11.48
N LYS A 152 8.75 6.53 10.74
CA LYS A 152 7.44 7.16 10.56
C LYS A 152 6.71 7.38 11.88
N SER A 153 6.83 6.46 12.83
CA SER A 153 6.16 6.55 14.13
C SER A 153 6.63 7.73 14.99
N VAL A 154 7.88 8.14 14.85
CA VAL A 154 8.44 9.33 15.53
C VAL A 154 8.25 10.62 14.73
N GLY A 155 7.61 10.55 13.56
CA GLY A 155 7.28 11.70 12.73
C GLY A 155 8.24 11.95 11.57
N ASP A 156 9.23 11.09 11.34
CA ASP A 156 10.15 11.18 10.21
C ASP A 156 9.63 10.37 9.02
N SER A 157 8.91 11.04 8.12
CA SER A 157 8.48 10.45 6.84
C SER A 157 9.45 10.71 5.69
N LYS A 158 10.42 11.64 5.86
CA LYS A 158 11.36 12.05 4.81
C LYS A 158 12.50 11.06 4.62
N THR A 159 13.03 10.54 5.73
CA THR A 159 14.18 9.63 5.68
C THR A 159 13.88 8.31 5.00
N PRO A 160 12.75 7.62 5.27
CA PRO A 160 12.36 6.43 4.50
C PRO A 160 12.23 6.69 2.98
N LEU A 161 11.71 7.86 2.59
CA LEU A 161 11.66 8.25 1.18
C LEU A 161 13.05 8.30 0.53
N LYS A 162 14.05 8.85 1.23
CA LYS A 162 15.44 8.93 0.71
C LYS A 162 16.04 7.54 0.48
N PHE A 163 15.79 6.61 1.40
CA PHE A 163 16.28 5.23 1.27
C PHE A 163 15.58 4.47 0.15
N LEU A 164 14.27 4.69 0.00
CA LEU A 164 13.52 4.14 -1.13
C LEU A 164 14.03 4.70 -2.47
N ALA A 165 14.29 6.01 -2.54
CA ALA A 165 14.85 6.64 -3.74
C ALA A 165 16.23 6.09 -4.09
N PHE A 166 17.09 5.91 -3.09
CA PHE A 166 18.39 5.28 -3.27
C PHE A 166 18.26 3.85 -3.79
N SER A 167 17.39 3.03 -3.17
CA SER A 167 17.14 1.65 -3.58
C SER A 167 16.63 1.58 -5.03
N ALA A 168 15.68 2.43 -5.40
CA ALA A 168 15.13 2.47 -6.75
C ALA A 168 16.19 2.85 -7.81
N VAL A 169 17.03 3.84 -7.53
CA VAL A 169 18.12 4.23 -8.42
C VAL A 169 19.18 3.13 -8.51
N LEU A 170 19.56 2.54 -7.37
CA LEU A 170 20.54 1.46 -7.32
C LEU A 170 20.07 0.25 -8.14
N ASN A 171 18.82 -0.17 -7.95
CA ASN A 171 18.25 -1.28 -8.73
C ASN A 171 18.23 -0.96 -10.23
N ALA A 172 17.69 0.20 -10.63
CA ALA A 172 17.64 0.58 -12.05
C ALA A 172 19.04 0.64 -12.70
N VAL A 173 20.04 1.16 -11.97
CA VAL A 173 21.42 1.19 -12.47
C VAL A 173 21.99 -0.23 -12.61
N LEU A 174 21.80 -1.09 -11.61
CA LEU A 174 22.24 -2.47 -11.66
C LEU A 174 21.57 -3.24 -12.81
N ASP A 175 20.27 -3.06 -13.01
CA ASP A 175 19.53 -3.70 -14.09
C ASP A 175 20.00 -3.22 -15.47
N ILE A 176 20.18 -1.92 -15.66
CA ILE A 176 20.72 -1.38 -16.93
C ILE A 176 22.11 -1.92 -17.21
N VAL A 177 22.98 -1.97 -16.21
CA VAL A 177 24.37 -2.45 -16.39
C VAL A 177 24.42 -3.95 -16.59
N LEU A 178 23.77 -4.74 -15.74
CA LEU A 178 23.88 -6.19 -15.72
C LEU A 178 22.98 -6.85 -16.76
N ILE A 179 21.75 -6.39 -16.91
CA ILE A 179 20.81 -6.95 -17.87
C ILE A 179 21.00 -6.28 -19.24
N GLY A 180 20.98 -4.94 -19.29
CA GLY A 180 21.10 -4.20 -20.56
C GLY A 180 22.50 -4.23 -21.15
N GLY A 181 23.56 -4.14 -20.33
CA GLY A 181 24.95 -4.10 -20.79
C GLY A 181 25.61 -5.46 -20.91
N LEU A 182 25.43 -6.33 -19.93
CA LEU A 182 26.09 -7.65 -19.86
C LEU A 182 25.22 -8.82 -20.34
N GLY A 183 23.92 -8.57 -20.60
CA GLY A 183 23.00 -9.56 -21.15
C GLY A 183 22.57 -10.66 -20.17
N PHE A 184 22.63 -10.41 -18.85
CA PHE A 184 22.12 -11.35 -17.86
C PHE A 184 20.58 -11.45 -17.94
N GLY A 185 20.05 -12.66 -17.69
CA GLY A 185 18.61 -12.92 -17.77
C GLY A 185 17.82 -12.49 -16.52
N ILE A 186 16.57 -12.92 -16.48
CA ILE A 186 15.57 -12.57 -15.45
C ILE A 186 16.03 -12.88 -14.00
N VAL A 187 16.86 -13.88 -13.82
CA VAL A 187 17.44 -14.23 -12.51
C VAL A 187 18.25 -13.06 -11.95
N CYS A 188 18.92 -12.29 -12.82
CA CYS A 188 19.69 -11.12 -12.42
C CYS A 188 18.76 -10.00 -11.90
N SER A 189 17.60 -9.76 -12.52
CA SER A 189 16.59 -8.80 -12.03
C SER A 189 16.14 -9.13 -10.61
N ALA A 190 15.91 -10.41 -10.29
CA ALA A 190 15.59 -10.80 -8.90
C ALA A 190 16.75 -10.49 -7.94
N VAL A 191 17.99 -10.74 -8.34
CA VAL A 191 19.18 -10.47 -7.50
C VAL A 191 19.38 -8.99 -7.28
N THR A 192 19.26 -8.15 -8.33
CA THR A 192 19.43 -6.68 -8.23
C THR A 192 18.38 -6.07 -7.32
N THR A 193 17.13 -6.54 -7.39
CA THR A 193 16.04 -6.12 -6.51
C THR A 193 16.36 -6.46 -5.05
N VAL A 194 16.79 -7.71 -4.76
CA VAL A 194 17.14 -8.12 -3.39
C VAL A 194 18.35 -7.33 -2.87
N VAL A 195 19.36 -7.07 -3.70
CA VAL A 195 20.52 -6.24 -3.33
C VAL A 195 20.09 -4.81 -2.99
N ALA A 196 19.23 -4.21 -3.80
CA ALA A 196 18.73 -2.86 -3.56
C ALA A 196 17.89 -2.75 -2.28
N GLU A 197 17.04 -3.76 -2.01
CA GLU A 197 16.26 -3.85 -0.78
C GLU A 197 17.16 -4.06 0.45
N ALA A 198 18.16 -4.93 0.36
CA ALA A 198 19.15 -5.14 1.42
C ALA A 198 19.92 -3.85 1.73
N ALA A 199 20.37 -3.13 0.69
CA ALA A 199 21.07 -1.86 0.85
C ALA A 199 20.19 -0.83 1.58
N SER A 200 18.91 -0.69 1.21
CA SER A 200 17.99 0.22 1.88
C SER A 200 17.71 -0.16 3.34
N ALA A 201 17.59 -1.46 3.63
CA ALA A 201 17.43 -1.95 5.00
C ALA A 201 18.66 -1.66 5.86
N ILE A 202 19.87 -1.89 5.34
CA ILE A 202 21.15 -1.57 6.01
C ILE A 202 21.26 -0.06 6.25
N MET A 203 20.96 0.76 5.25
CA MET A 203 21.01 2.22 5.40
C MET A 203 19.99 2.72 6.43
N ALA A 204 18.78 2.17 6.46
CA ALA A 204 17.76 2.51 7.44
C ALA A 204 18.21 2.13 8.86
N ALA A 205 18.79 0.95 9.04
CA ALA A 205 19.35 0.51 10.32
C ALA A 205 20.51 1.39 10.77
N TRP A 206 21.46 1.67 9.87
CA TRP A 206 22.60 2.56 10.16
C TRP A 206 22.16 3.96 10.54
N TYR A 207 21.23 4.55 9.78
CA TYR A 207 20.69 5.88 10.08
C TYR A 207 19.99 5.90 11.44
N MET A 208 19.15 4.91 11.71
CA MET A 208 18.43 4.82 12.97
C MET A 208 19.38 4.77 14.17
N THR A 209 20.43 3.94 14.09
CA THR A 209 21.41 3.79 15.17
C THR A 209 22.22 5.06 15.42
N ARG A 210 22.48 5.86 14.40
CA ARG A 210 23.30 7.08 14.50
C ARG A 210 22.49 8.34 14.84
N HIS A 211 21.25 8.45 14.33
CA HIS A 211 20.52 9.71 14.37
C HIS A 211 19.23 9.66 15.19
N VAL A 212 18.73 8.47 15.55
CA VAL A 212 17.47 8.32 16.27
C VAL A 212 17.61 7.39 17.47
N PRO A 213 18.38 7.80 18.52
CA PRO A 213 18.68 6.96 19.70
C PRO A 213 17.41 6.46 20.43
N GLN A 214 16.32 7.23 20.36
CA GLN A 214 15.03 6.88 20.96
C GLN A 214 14.36 5.65 20.32
N LEU A 215 14.79 5.23 19.12
CA LEU A 215 14.35 4.00 18.48
C LEU A 215 15.33 2.84 18.69
N CYS A 216 16.53 3.08 19.21
CA CYS A 216 17.56 2.05 19.37
C CYS A 216 17.32 1.25 20.66
N PRO A 217 16.94 -0.06 20.57
CA PRO A 217 16.80 -0.88 21.75
C PRO A 217 18.15 -1.12 22.45
N ALA A 218 18.18 -1.02 23.77
CA ALA A 218 19.32 -1.48 24.57
C ALA A 218 19.45 -3.01 24.48
N HIS A 219 20.62 -3.55 24.78
CA HIS A 219 20.86 -5.00 24.68
C HIS A 219 19.84 -5.83 25.47
N SER A 220 19.41 -5.36 26.64
CA SER A 220 18.40 -6.00 27.48
C SER A 220 16.97 -5.99 26.91
N GLN A 221 16.71 -5.13 25.93
CA GLN A 221 15.39 -4.98 25.29
C GLN A 221 15.23 -5.85 24.04
N TRP A 222 16.32 -6.46 23.54
CA TRP A 222 16.27 -7.41 22.43
C TRP A 222 15.68 -8.75 22.89
N ARG A 223 14.36 -8.73 23.11
CA ARG A 223 13.56 -9.91 23.45
C ARG A 223 12.13 -9.77 22.95
N ILE A 224 11.52 -10.89 22.64
CA ILE A 224 10.11 -10.92 22.26
C ILE A 224 9.27 -10.76 23.54
N ARG A 225 8.47 -9.70 23.59
CA ARG A 225 7.50 -9.45 24.67
C ARG A 225 6.14 -10.03 24.28
N PRO A 226 5.63 -11.12 24.89
CA PRO A 226 4.39 -11.77 24.46
C PRO A 226 3.18 -10.84 24.44
N ALA A 227 3.04 -9.95 25.43
CA ALA A 227 1.95 -8.98 25.49
C ALA A 227 2.01 -7.95 24.35
N LEU A 228 3.20 -7.48 23.95
CA LEU A 228 3.38 -6.59 22.81
C LEU A 228 3.18 -7.35 21.50
N LEU A 229 3.73 -8.58 21.41
CA LEU A 229 3.55 -9.42 20.23
C LEU A 229 2.07 -9.70 19.96
N GLY A 230 1.29 -10.03 20.99
CA GLY A 230 -0.16 -10.24 20.85
C GLY A 230 -0.88 -9.01 20.26
N ARG A 231 -0.52 -7.80 20.71
CA ARG A 231 -1.08 -6.55 20.16
C ARG A 231 -0.58 -6.27 18.74
N ILE A 232 0.70 -6.51 18.46
CA ILE A 232 1.28 -6.34 17.12
C ILE A 232 0.58 -7.28 16.12
N LEU A 233 0.40 -8.55 16.50
CA LEU A 233 -0.29 -9.54 15.66
C LEU A 233 -1.75 -9.18 15.47
N GLN A 234 -2.46 -8.80 16.54
CA GLN A 234 -3.86 -8.38 16.44
C GLN A 234 -4.03 -7.21 15.45
N TYR A 235 -3.19 -6.18 15.56
CA TYR A 235 -3.26 -5.01 14.66
C TYR A 235 -2.77 -5.35 13.25
N GLY A 236 -1.68 -6.11 13.18
CA GLY A 236 -1.04 -6.48 11.91
C GLY A 236 -1.89 -7.44 11.09
N ALA A 237 -2.42 -8.50 11.69
CA ALA A 237 -3.26 -9.48 10.99
C ALA A 237 -4.56 -8.85 10.45
N VAL A 238 -5.21 -8.01 11.26
CA VAL A 238 -6.42 -7.29 10.83
C VAL A 238 -6.10 -6.34 9.69
N THR A 239 -4.96 -5.64 9.74
CA THR A 239 -4.54 -4.73 8.67
C THR A 239 -4.14 -5.48 7.40
N ALA A 240 -3.42 -6.60 7.52
CA ALA A 240 -3.06 -7.46 6.39
C ALA A 240 -4.31 -8.01 5.70
N LEU A 241 -5.27 -8.52 6.48
CA LEU A 241 -6.54 -9.01 5.95
C LEU A 241 -7.33 -7.88 5.25
N GLN A 242 -7.38 -6.69 5.85
CA GLN A 242 -8.00 -5.52 5.23
C GLN A 242 -7.38 -5.18 3.87
N GLN A 243 -6.05 -5.22 3.75
CA GLN A 243 -5.36 -4.96 2.49
C GLN A 243 -5.61 -6.05 1.45
N ALA A 244 -5.75 -7.31 1.85
CA ALA A 244 -6.04 -8.42 0.95
C ALA A 244 -7.46 -8.38 0.35
N VAL A 245 -8.41 -7.75 1.02
CA VAL A 245 -9.79 -7.61 0.51
C VAL A 245 -9.86 -6.85 -0.81
N GLN A 246 -9.06 -5.80 -0.99
CA GLN A 246 -9.12 -4.96 -2.19
C GLN A 246 -8.67 -5.68 -3.48
N PRO A 247 -7.52 -6.39 -3.52
CA PRO A 247 -7.13 -7.21 -4.67
C PRO A 247 -8.17 -8.28 -5.02
N VAL A 248 -8.75 -8.95 -4.02
CA VAL A 248 -9.81 -9.94 -4.25
C VAL A 248 -11.03 -9.29 -4.90
N CYS A 249 -11.46 -8.14 -4.40
CA CYS A 249 -12.56 -7.39 -5.00
C CYS A 249 -12.24 -6.93 -6.44
N LYS A 250 -11.00 -6.48 -6.72
CA LYS A 250 -10.57 -6.13 -8.09
C LYS A 250 -10.72 -7.32 -9.05
N VAL A 251 -10.35 -8.53 -8.64
CA VAL A 251 -10.49 -9.74 -9.46
C VAL A 251 -11.97 -10.05 -9.75
N LEU A 252 -12.84 -9.96 -8.74
CA LEU A 252 -14.29 -10.18 -8.92
C LEU A 252 -14.91 -9.17 -9.89
N ILE A 253 -14.51 -7.90 -9.81
CA ILE A 253 -14.98 -6.86 -10.72
C ILE A 253 -14.42 -7.07 -12.12
N GLN A 254 -13.16 -7.47 -12.27
CA GLN A 254 -12.56 -7.77 -13.57
C GLN A 254 -13.35 -8.86 -14.30
N GLY A 255 -13.86 -9.87 -13.60
CA GLY A 255 -14.76 -10.88 -14.19
C GLY A 255 -16.02 -10.27 -14.82
N GLN A 256 -16.62 -9.27 -14.15
CA GLN A 256 -17.79 -8.56 -14.71
C GLN A 256 -17.41 -7.67 -15.91
N VAL A 257 -16.24 -7.02 -15.86
CA VAL A 257 -15.73 -6.20 -16.97
C VAL A 257 -15.45 -7.07 -18.20
N ASN A 258 -14.89 -8.27 -18.01
CA ASN A 258 -14.57 -9.19 -19.10
C ASN A 258 -15.83 -9.61 -19.90
N ALA A 259 -16.98 -9.69 -19.23
CA ALA A 259 -18.26 -9.98 -19.87
C ALA A 259 -18.80 -8.82 -20.75
N LEU A 260 -18.25 -7.60 -20.61
CA LEU A 260 -18.65 -6.43 -21.38
C LEU A 260 -17.91 -6.28 -22.72
N GLY A 261 -16.93 -7.13 -22.99
CA GLY A 261 -16.18 -7.14 -24.26
C GLY A 261 -14.85 -6.40 -24.21
N VAL A 262 -14.06 -6.53 -25.27
CA VAL A 262 -12.65 -6.12 -25.34
C VAL A 262 -12.45 -4.61 -25.15
N GLN A 263 -13.32 -3.77 -25.76
CA GLN A 263 -13.24 -2.31 -25.62
C GLN A 263 -13.49 -1.87 -24.17
N ALA A 264 -14.44 -2.49 -23.49
CA ALA A 264 -14.72 -2.22 -22.07
C ALA A 264 -13.55 -2.63 -21.16
N ILE A 265 -12.90 -3.77 -21.44
CA ILE A 265 -11.71 -4.22 -20.73
C ILE A 265 -10.59 -3.20 -20.87
N ALA A 266 -10.31 -2.77 -22.11
CA ALA A 266 -9.25 -1.78 -22.37
C ALA A 266 -9.54 -0.43 -21.69
N ALA A 267 -10.79 0.06 -21.79
CA ALA A 267 -11.23 1.29 -21.13
C ALA A 267 -11.11 1.20 -19.59
N PHE A 268 -11.59 0.11 -19.00
CA PHE A 268 -11.51 -0.12 -17.56
C PHE A 268 -10.06 -0.18 -17.07
N ASN A 269 -9.18 -0.90 -17.78
CA ASN A 269 -7.77 -1.01 -17.41
C ASN A 269 -7.05 0.33 -17.53
N ALA A 270 -7.33 1.14 -18.55
CA ALA A 270 -6.78 2.50 -18.68
C ALA A 270 -7.20 3.38 -17.48
N VAL A 271 -8.49 3.36 -17.12
CA VAL A 271 -9.00 4.14 -15.98
C VAL A 271 -8.45 3.63 -14.65
N THR A 272 -8.30 2.32 -14.46
CA THR A 272 -7.73 1.75 -13.22
C THR A 272 -6.32 2.25 -12.96
N ARG A 273 -5.50 2.48 -14.01
CA ARG A 273 -4.17 3.09 -13.86
C ARG A 273 -4.25 4.54 -13.37
N VAL A 274 -5.22 5.29 -13.87
CA VAL A 274 -5.47 6.67 -13.40
C VAL A 274 -5.95 6.66 -11.95
N ASP A 275 -6.86 5.74 -11.60
CA ASP A 275 -7.36 5.56 -10.23
C ASP A 275 -6.23 5.26 -9.23
N ASP A 276 -5.27 4.40 -9.59
CA ASP A 276 -4.13 4.07 -8.73
C ASP A 276 -3.28 5.32 -8.42
N PHE A 277 -3.08 6.21 -9.40
CA PHE A 277 -2.41 7.50 -9.17
C PHE A 277 -3.25 8.47 -8.33
N ALA A 278 -4.57 8.51 -8.54
CA ALA A 278 -5.47 9.41 -7.83
C ALA A 278 -5.69 9.01 -6.36
N PHE A 279 -5.71 7.70 -6.04
CA PHE A 279 -5.94 7.21 -4.67
C PHE A 279 -4.69 7.20 -3.80
N THR A 280 -3.51 7.12 -4.39
CA THR A 280 -2.23 7.09 -3.65
C THR A 280 -2.05 8.27 -2.68
N PRO A 281 -2.33 9.54 -3.05
CA PRO A 281 -2.24 10.66 -2.11
C PRO A 281 -3.26 10.61 -0.98
N GLN A 282 -4.48 10.13 -1.23
CA GLN A 282 -5.50 9.94 -0.18
C GLN A 282 -5.00 8.94 0.88
N GLN A 283 -4.41 7.83 0.47
CA GLN A 283 -3.80 6.86 1.40
C GLN A 283 -2.65 7.47 2.21
N SER A 284 -1.88 8.37 1.61
CA SER A 284 -0.78 9.08 2.28
C SER A 284 -1.29 10.05 3.34
N ILE A 285 -2.37 10.79 3.05
CA ILE A 285 -3.04 11.67 4.01
C ILE A 285 -3.66 10.84 5.15
N ALA A 286 -4.33 9.72 4.83
CA ALA A 286 -4.87 8.79 5.82
C ALA A 286 -3.80 8.24 6.78
N THR A 287 -2.60 7.94 6.24
CA THR A 287 -1.45 7.51 7.05
C THR A 287 -0.96 8.64 7.97
N ALA A 288 -0.94 9.88 7.49
CA ALA A 288 -0.62 11.05 8.30
C ALA A 288 -1.64 11.24 9.44
N ILE A 289 -2.94 11.12 9.15
CA ILE A 289 -4.01 11.14 10.14
C ILE A 289 -3.79 10.03 11.18
N THR A 290 -3.47 8.81 10.75
CA THR A 290 -3.21 7.67 11.65
C THR A 290 -2.09 7.99 12.63
N THR A 291 -0.93 8.45 12.15
CA THR A 291 0.22 8.77 13.00
C THR A 291 -0.08 9.94 13.94
N TYR A 292 -0.70 11.00 13.43
CA TYR A 292 -1.10 12.16 14.22
C TYR A 292 -2.01 11.77 15.39
N ILE A 293 -3.06 10.99 15.10
CA ILE A 293 -4.03 10.57 16.11
C ILE A 293 -3.40 9.62 17.12
N ALA A 294 -2.61 8.64 16.66
CA ALA A 294 -1.93 7.69 17.55
C ALA A 294 -0.97 8.39 18.52
N GLN A 295 -0.20 9.38 18.05
CA GLN A 295 0.68 10.17 18.91
C GLN A 295 -0.10 11.03 19.92
N ASN A 296 -1.17 11.71 19.49
CA ASN A 296 -1.97 12.54 20.40
C ASN A 296 -2.76 11.69 21.40
N ARG A 297 -3.22 10.49 21.01
CA ARG A 297 -3.82 9.51 21.91
C ARG A 297 -2.81 9.06 22.97
N GLY A 298 -1.59 8.71 22.55
CA GLY A 298 -0.52 8.33 23.47
C GLY A 298 -0.15 9.44 24.44
N ALA A 299 -0.10 10.70 23.95
CA ALA A 299 0.14 11.90 24.78
C ALA A 299 -1.03 12.30 25.68
N ASN A 300 -2.15 11.57 25.65
CA ASN A 300 -3.41 11.90 26.34
C ASN A 300 -3.98 13.28 25.96
N GLN A 301 -3.64 13.81 24.78
CA GLN A 301 -4.11 15.10 24.25
C GLN A 301 -5.40 14.93 23.44
N LYS A 302 -6.47 14.53 24.12
CA LYS A 302 -7.77 14.21 23.52
C LYS A 302 -8.36 15.38 22.74
N GLU A 303 -8.23 16.59 23.25
CA GLU A 303 -8.68 17.84 22.63
C GLU A 303 -8.08 18.13 21.26
N ARG A 304 -6.91 17.55 20.94
CA ARG A 304 -6.26 17.71 19.64
C ARG A 304 -6.73 16.70 18.59
N ILE A 305 -7.32 15.58 18.99
CA ILE A 305 -7.71 14.49 18.10
C ILE A 305 -8.79 14.94 17.12
N ARG A 306 -9.90 15.54 17.61
CA ARG A 306 -11.00 16.01 16.73
C ARG A 306 -10.56 17.14 15.79
N PRO A 307 -9.91 18.22 16.26
CA PRO A 307 -9.41 19.25 15.35
C PRO A 307 -8.43 18.71 14.30
N GLY A 308 -7.49 17.83 14.69
CA GLY A 308 -6.55 17.21 13.77
C GLY A 308 -7.26 16.35 12.72
N PHE A 309 -8.23 15.55 13.11
CA PHE A 309 -9.06 14.77 12.19
C PHE A 309 -9.83 15.67 11.21
N ARG A 310 -10.46 16.74 11.67
CA ARG A 310 -11.17 17.71 10.80
C ARG A 310 -10.23 18.35 9.78
N VAL A 311 -9.01 18.68 10.18
CA VAL A 311 -7.98 19.20 9.27
C VAL A 311 -7.59 18.14 8.25
N GLY A 312 -7.40 16.88 8.67
CA GLY A 312 -7.14 15.76 7.77
C GLY A 312 -8.24 15.57 6.73
N ILE A 313 -9.51 15.56 7.14
CA ILE A 313 -10.66 15.49 6.21
C ILE A 313 -10.69 16.68 5.24
N ARG A 314 -10.37 17.90 5.71
CA ARG A 314 -10.28 19.07 4.82
C ARG A 314 -9.18 18.90 3.78
N LEU A 315 -8.02 18.35 4.15
CA LEU A 315 -6.94 18.06 3.21
C LEU A 315 -7.38 17.02 2.17
N GLU A 316 -8.07 15.95 2.57
CA GLU A 316 -8.65 14.95 1.66
C GLU A 316 -9.63 15.58 0.67
N LEU A 317 -10.54 16.43 1.15
CA LEU A 317 -11.53 17.11 0.31
C LEU A 317 -10.88 18.15 -0.62
N CYS A 318 -9.90 18.92 -0.15
CA CYS A 318 -9.16 19.86 -1.00
C CYS A 318 -8.39 19.11 -2.09
N TYR A 319 -7.77 17.97 -1.76
CA TYR A 319 -7.12 17.11 -2.72
C TYR A 319 -8.11 16.57 -3.75
N TRP A 320 -9.25 16.02 -3.30
CA TRP A 320 -10.31 15.57 -4.22
C TRP A 320 -10.78 16.69 -5.14
N LEU A 321 -11.06 17.88 -4.61
CA LEU A 321 -11.54 19.00 -5.42
C LEU A 321 -10.53 19.35 -6.52
N LEU A 322 -9.23 19.35 -6.20
CA LEU A 322 -8.17 19.61 -7.17
C LEU A 322 -8.06 18.48 -8.21
N VAL A 323 -7.82 17.25 -7.74
CA VAL A 323 -7.51 16.11 -8.62
C VAL A 323 -8.77 15.61 -9.31
N GLY A 324 -9.90 15.55 -8.63
CA GLY A 324 -11.18 15.17 -9.22
C GLY A 324 -11.63 16.11 -10.32
N SER A 325 -11.50 17.44 -10.10
CA SER A 325 -11.81 18.44 -11.15
C SER A 325 -10.86 18.32 -12.32
N LEU A 326 -9.54 18.19 -12.07
CA LEU A 326 -8.55 18.04 -13.12
C LEU A 326 -8.78 16.76 -13.93
N THR A 327 -9.02 15.64 -13.26
CA THR A 327 -9.33 14.35 -13.89
C THR A 327 -10.62 14.42 -14.70
N TRP A 328 -11.65 15.09 -14.18
CA TRP A 328 -12.92 15.25 -14.90
C TRP A 328 -12.75 16.10 -16.16
N LEU A 329 -12.00 17.21 -16.08
CA LEU A 329 -11.73 18.09 -17.23
C LEU A 329 -10.86 17.40 -18.29
N LEU A 330 -9.84 16.67 -17.86
CA LEU A 330 -8.85 16.03 -18.73
C LEU A 330 -9.14 14.55 -19.01
N ARG A 331 -10.36 14.05 -18.71
CA ARG A 331 -10.69 12.61 -18.81
C ARG A 331 -10.39 11.99 -20.16
N ALA A 332 -10.74 12.68 -21.27
CA ALA A 332 -10.50 12.13 -22.61
C ALA A 332 -9.00 12.14 -22.99
N PRO A 333 -8.25 13.27 -22.86
CA PRO A 333 -6.80 13.26 -23.04
C PRO A 333 -6.07 12.24 -22.18
N VAL A 334 -6.46 12.11 -20.90
CA VAL A 334 -5.80 11.19 -19.97
C VAL A 334 -6.02 9.74 -20.38
N VAL A 335 -7.25 9.34 -20.75
CA VAL A 335 -7.52 8.00 -21.24
C VAL A 335 -6.79 7.72 -22.55
N SER A 336 -6.71 8.70 -23.46
CA SER A 336 -6.02 8.54 -24.75
C SER A 336 -4.52 8.27 -24.63
N LEU A 337 -3.87 8.63 -23.51
CA LEU A 337 -2.47 8.28 -23.25
C LEU A 337 -2.22 6.78 -23.13
N PHE A 338 -3.25 6.02 -22.78
CA PHE A 338 -3.14 4.57 -22.52
C PHE A 338 -3.71 3.72 -23.66
N VAL A 339 -4.27 4.34 -24.73
CA VAL A 339 -4.97 3.63 -25.79
C VAL A 339 -4.40 4.06 -27.13
N ALA A 340 -4.02 3.08 -27.97
CA ALA A 340 -3.52 3.30 -29.31
C ALA A 340 -4.06 2.21 -30.28
N GLY A 341 -4.13 2.52 -31.58
CA GLY A 341 -4.51 1.58 -32.63
C GLY A 341 -5.97 1.68 -33.07
N GLU A 342 -6.43 0.67 -33.81
CA GLU A 342 -7.81 0.60 -34.30
C GLU A 342 -8.80 0.47 -33.15
N GLY A 343 -9.92 1.20 -33.22
CA GLY A 343 -10.93 1.23 -32.14
C GLY A 343 -10.59 2.15 -30.95
N ALA A 344 -9.45 2.87 -30.98
CA ALA A 344 -9.03 3.76 -29.89
C ALA A 344 -10.09 4.83 -29.56
N ALA A 345 -10.79 5.37 -30.53
CA ALA A 345 -11.83 6.39 -30.33
C ALA A 345 -13.00 5.88 -29.47
N GLU A 346 -13.43 4.64 -29.70
CA GLU A 346 -14.51 4.02 -28.93
C GLU A 346 -14.06 3.74 -27.50
N ILE A 347 -12.84 3.20 -27.31
CA ILE A 347 -12.25 2.94 -25.99
C ILE A 347 -12.08 4.24 -25.20
N VAL A 348 -11.61 5.32 -25.85
CA VAL A 348 -11.48 6.63 -25.21
C VAL A 348 -12.86 7.18 -24.82
N THR A 349 -13.89 6.99 -25.64
CA THR A 349 -15.25 7.41 -25.31
C THR A 349 -15.78 6.70 -24.09
N LEU A 350 -15.71 5.35 -24.06
CA LEU A 350 -16.13 4.53 -22.93
C LEU A 350 -15.31 4.85 -21.65
N GLY A 351 -14.00 4.91 -21.80
CA GLY A 351 -13.09 5.20 -20.68
C GLY A 351 -13.26 6.60 -20.11
N SER A 352 -13.44 7.63 -20.97
CA SER A 352 -13.67 9.00 -20.52
C SER A 352 -15.01 9.17 -19.82
N GLN A 353 -16.05 8.47 -20.26
CA GLN A 353 -17.35 8.44 -19.58
C GLN A 353 -17.22 7.80 -18.20
N TYR A 354 -16.59 6.63 -18.11
CA TYR A 354 -16.37 5.91 -16.85
C TYR A 354 -15.49 6.73 -15.90
N LEU A 355 -14.37 7.29 -16.37
CA LEU A 355 -13.50 8.14 -15.59
C LEU A 355 -14.19 9.42 -15.11
N GLY A 356 -15.10 9.97 -15.92
CA GLY A 356 -15.90 11.14 -15.53
C GLY A 356 -16.77 10.86 -14.30
N TYR A 357 -17.43 9.70 -14.23
CA TYR A 357 -18.16 9.29 -13.03
C TYR A 357 -17.22 9.04 -11.84
N MET A 358 -16.11 8.33 -12.07
CA MET A 358 -15.15 8.03 -11.01
C MET A 358 -14.55 9.31 -10.39
N ALA A 359 -14.18 10.29 -11.22
CA ALA A 359 -13.63 11.57 -10.75
C ALA A 359 -14.57 12.32 -9.79
N LEU A 360 -15.87 12.30 -10.06
CA LEU A 360 -16.88 12.87 -9.15
C LEU A 360 -16.96 12.06 -7.85
N PHE A 361 -16.90 10.75 -7.94
CA PHE A 361 -17.01 9.85 -6.78
C PHE A 361 -15.74 9.78 -5.93
N TYR A 362 -14.59 10.30 -6.38
CA TYR A 362 -13.34 10.32 -5.59
C TYR A 362 -13.46 11.05 -4.23
N ALA A 363 -14.50 11.87 -4.02
CA ALA A 363 -14.84 12.42 -2.72
C ALA A 363 -15.13 11.33 -1.67
N LEU A 364 -15.77 10.25 -2.10
CA LEU A 364 -16.18 9.17 -1.20
C LEU A 364 -14.98 8.40 -0.65
N PRO A 365 -14.03 7.90 -1.49
CA PRO A 365 -12.81 7.29 -0.96
C PRO A 365 -11.92 8.30 -0.22
N ALA A 366 -11.91 9.59 -0.54
CA ALA A 366 -11.23 10.61 0.26
C ALA A 366 -11.77 10.64 1.70
N LEU A 367 -13.08 10.65 1.86
CA LEU A 367 -13.71 10.60 3.19
C LEU A 367 -13.45 9.27 3.90
N THR A 368 -13.67 8.11 3.23
CA THR A 368 -13.46 6.80 3.86
C THR A 368 -11.99 6.60 4.25
N ASN A 369 -11.01 7.02 3.44
CA ASN A 369 -9.60 6.96 3.81
C ASN A 369 -9.32 7.81 5.06
N GLY A 370 -9.89 9.00 5.18
CA GLY A 370 -9.79 9.84 6.37
C GLY A 370 -10.34 9.14 7.62
N PHE A 371 -11.54 8.55 7.55
CA PHE A 371 -12.12 7.77 8.65
C PHE A 371 -11.28 6.52 8.99
N GLN A 372 -10.79 5.81 8.00
CA GLN A 372 -9.86 4.70 8.17
C GLN A 372 -8.60 5.14 8.92
N GLY A 373 -8.03 6.29 8.53
CA GLY A 373 -6.90 6.90 9.24
C GLY A 373 -7.22 7.20 10.71
N PHE A 374 -8.41 7.74 10.98
CA PHE A 374 -8.87 7.97 12.35
C PHE A 374 -8.96 6.66 13.16
N TYR A 375 -9.64 5.64 12.64
CA TYR A 375 -9.82 4.39 13.37
C TYR A 375 -8.50 3.65 13.61
N ARG A 376 -7.60 3.62 12.63
CA ARG A 376 -6.25 3.07 12.83
C ARG A 376 -5.50 3.81 13.93
N GLY A 377 -5.50 5.15 13.90
CA GLY A 377 -4.87 5.97 14.93
C GLY A 377 -5.48 5.78 16.32
N MET A 378 -6.79 5.52 16.40
CA MET A 378 -7.49 5.16 17.63
C MET A 378 -7.27 3.71 18.07
N GLY A 379 -6.55 2.89 17.30
CA GLY A 379 -6.32 1.47 17.58
C GLY A 379 -7.52 0.58 17.33
N LYS A 380 -8.50 1.04 16.55
CA LYS A 380 -9.73 0.31 16.22
C LYS A 380 -9.63 -0.37 14.85
N MET A 381 -8.62 -1.25 14.68
CA MET A 381 -8.34 -1.90 13.40
C MET A 381 -9.50 -2.75 12.88
N THR A 382 -10.25 -3.42 13.76
CA THR A 382 -11.40 -4.24 13.38
C THR A 382 -12.49 -3.40 12.69
N THR A 383 -12.69 -2.15 13.12
CA THR A 383 -13.65 -1.25 12.48
C THR A 383 -13.25 -0.97 11.02
N THR A 384 -11.96 -0.78 10.77
CA THR A 384 -11.46 -0.55 9.41
C THR A 384 -11.63 -1.77 8.52
N LEU A 385 -11.41 -2.96 9.05
CA LEU A 385 -11.65 -4.21 8.32
C LEU A 385 -13.12 -4.39 7.96
N ILE A 386 -14.02 -4.21 8.95
CA ILE A 386 -15.49 -4.34 8.72
C ILE A 386 -15.93 -3.37 7.64
N GLY A 387 -15.53 -2.08 7.72
CA GLY A 387 -15.86 -1.08 6.72
C GLY A 387 -15.36 -1.47 5.31
N THR A 388 -14.12 -1.96 5.22
CA THR A 388 -13.54 -2.39 3.94
C THR A 388 -14.24 -3.64 3.37
N CYS A 389 -14.55 -4.63 4.20
CA CYS A 389 -15.29 -5.82 3.77
C CYS A 389 -16.70 -5.47 3.29
N LEU A 390 -17.38 -4.57 4.01
CA LEU A 390 -18.70 -4.10 3.63
C LEU A 390 -18.68 -3.36 2.28
N GLN A 391 -17.73 -2.45 2.11
CA GLN A 391 -17.53 -1.71 0.86
C GLN A 391 -17.21 -2.63 -0.30
N ALA A 392 -16.24 -3.55 -0.15
CA ALA A 392 -15.80 -4.44 -1.20
C ALA A 392 -16.89 -5.45 -1.60
N GLY A 393 -17.60 -6.03 -0.62
CA GLY A 393 -18.69 -6.97 -0.86
C GLY A 393 -19.84 -6.31 -1.62
N LEU A 394 -20.28 -5.13 -1.19
CA LEU A 394 -21.36 -4.40 -1.84
C LEU A 394 -20.96 -3.85 -3.22
N ARG A 395 -19.71 -3.44 -3.38
CA ARG A 395 -19.14 -3.06 -4.69
C ARG A 395 -19.15 -4.23 -5.66
N ALA A 396 -18.70 -5.43 -5.24
CA ALA A 396 -18.72 -6.63 -6.08
C ALA A 396 -20.15 -7.04 -6.46
N LEU A 397 -21.06 -7.06 -5.49
CA LEU A 397 -22.48 -7.36 -5.72
C LEU A 397 -23.13 -6.33 -6.64
N GLY A 398 -22.92 -5.04 -6.38
CA GLY A 398 -23.43 -3.95 -7.22
C GLY A 398 -22.90 -4.03 -8.65
N ALA A 399 -21.61 -4.33 -8.82
CA ALA A 399 -21.02 -4.54 -10.14
C ALA A 399 -21.70 -5.73 -10.88
N ALA A 400 -21.91 -6.86 -10.21
CA ALA A 400 -22.58 -8.01 -10.80
C ALA A 400 -24.03 -7.73 -11.23
N LEU A 401 -24.74 -6.85 -10.52
CA LEU A 401 -26.13 -6.49 -10.84
C LEU A 401 -26.24 -5.37 -11.89
N LEU A 402 -25.35 -4.39 -11.87
CA LEU A 402 -25.44 -3.19 -12.70
C LEU A 402 -24.62 -3.28 -13.99
N ALA A 403 -23.46 -3.94 -13.99
CA ALA A 403 -22.61 -4.02 -15.18
C ALA A 403 -23.32 -4.67 -16.37
N PRO A 404 -24.09 -5.79 -16.23
CA PRO A 404 -24.81 -6.37 -17.35
C PRO A 404 -25.91 -5.47 -17.95
N ARG A 405 -26.41 -4.50 -17.16
CA ARG A 405 -27.54 -3.62 -17.56
C ARG A 405 -27.09 -2.31 -18.19
N ILE A 406 -26.06 -1.70 -17.63
CA ILE A 406 -25.62 -0.35 -18.02
C ILE A 406 -24.11 -0.25 -18.30
N GLY A 407 -23.40 -1.39 -18.43
CA GLY A 407 -21.98 -1.42 -18.79
C GLY A 407 -21.05 -0.83 -17.73
N LEU A 408 -19.94 -0.19 -18.16
CA LEU A 408 -18.95 0.41 -17.27
C LEU A 408 -19.50 1.45 -16.28
N PRO A 409 -20.47 2.32 -16.63
CA PRO A 409 -21.14 3.18 -15.65
C PRO A 409 -21.72 2.42 -14.45
N GLY A 410 -22.21 1.18 -14.67
CA GLY A 410 -22.71 0.32 -13.60
C GLY A 410 -21.64 -0.01 -12.56
N ILE A 411 -20.40 -0.20 -12.99
CA ILE A 411 -19.27 -0.43 -12.10
C ILE A 411 -18.94 0.84 -11.28
N ALA A 412 -18.99 2.04 -11.91
CA ALA A 412 -18.80 3.29 -11.20
C ALA A 412 -19.85 3.50 -10.11
N TYR A 413 -21.13 3.26 -10.42
CA TYR A 413 -22.21 3.36 -9.44
C TYR A 413 -22.09 2.30 -8.33
N ALA A 414 -21.66 1.09 -8.66
CA ALA A 414 -21.37 0.06 -7.65
C ALA A 414 -20.24 0.48 -6.70
N CYS A 415 -19.18 1.12 -7.21
CA CYS A 415 -18.12 1.71 -6.40
C CYS A 415 -18.67 2.79 -5.46
N ALA A 416 -19.43 3.74 -5.99
CA ALA A 416 -20.04 4.82 -5.21
C ALA A 416 -20.97 4.28 -4.13
N PHE A 417 -21.82 3.30 -4.45
CA PHE A 417 -22.70 2.64 -3.50
C PHE A 417 -21.92 1.99 -2.35
N GLY A 418 -20.87 1.22 -2.66
CA GLY A 418 -20.03 0.58 -1.65
C GLY A 418 -19.39 1.61 -0.70
N TRP A 419 -18.85 2.72 -1.22
CA TRP A 419 -18.28 3.79 -0.40
C TRP A 419 -19.35 4.53 0.41
N CYS A 420 -20.52 4.80 -0.14
CA CYS A 420 -21.63 5.42 0.61
C CYS A 420 -22.04 4.56 1.80
N VAL A 421 -22.22 3.26 1.61
CA VAL A 421 -22.60 2.36 2.71
C VAL A 421 -21.48 2.29 3.77
N MET A 422 -20.21 2.25 3.32
CA MET A 422 -19.08 2.32 4.27
C MET A 422 -19.12 3.62 5.09
N LEU A 423 -19.40 4.77 4.49
CA LEU A 423 -19.55 6.05 5.19
C LEU A 423 -20.76 6.04 6.15
N CYS A 424 -21.87 5.43 5.74
CA CYS A 424 -23.05 5.26 6.62
C CYS A 424 -22.74 4.40 7.86
N PHE A 425 -21.75 3.51 7.77
CA PHE A 425 -21.23 2.76 8.92
C PHE A 425 -20.22 3.58 9.73
N GLU A 426 -19.24 4.19 9.07
CA GLU A 426 -18.11 4.85 9.73
C GLU A 426 -18.49 6.18 10.41
N MET A 427 -19.33 7.03 9.78
CA MET A 427 -19.70 8.31 10.35
C MET A 427 -20.45 8.19 11.69
N PRO A 428 -21.53 7.41 11.82
CA PRO A 428 -22.20 7.25 13.11
C PRO A 428 -21.29 6.66 14.19
N TYR A 429 -20.44 5.70 13.80
CA TYR A 429 -19.49 5.09 14.72
C TYR A 429 -18.40 6.07 15.18
N TYR A 430 -18.01 7.04 14.33
CA TYR A 430 -17.14 8.14 14.72
C TYR A 430 -17.77 9.00 15.82
N PHE A 431 -19.02 9.44 15.64
CA PHE A 431 -19.71 10.25 16.65
C PHE A 431 -19.89 9.47 17.97
N TYR A 432 -20.24 8.19 17.88
CA TYR A 432 -20.30 7.31 19.07
C TYR A 432 -18.93 7.21 19.77
N THR A 433 -17.85 7.01 19.01
CA THR A 433 -16.48 6.94 19.55
C THR A 433 -16.08 8.24 20.23
N CYS A 434 -16.35 9.38 19.59
CA CYS A 434 -16.06 10.69 20.15
C CYS A 434 -16.82 10.94 21.46
N LYS A 435 -18.10 10.55 21.53
CA LYS A 435 -18.92 10.68 22.75
C LYS A 435 -18.40 9.79 23.86
N LYS A 436 -18.10 8.52 23.57
CA LYS A 436 -17.65 7.54 24.56
C LYS A 436 -16.27 7.86 25.15
N GLN A 437 -15.36 8.44 24.36
CA GLN A 437 -13.99 8.73 24.80
C GLN A 437 -13.79 10.16 25.28
N THR A 438 -14.86 10.94 25.36
CA THR A 438 -14.82 12.35 25.77
C THR A 438 -13.77 13.14 24.96
N LEU A 439 -13.81 12.95 23.62
CA LEU A 439 -12.92 13.64 22.67
C LEU A 439 -13.50 15.01 22.34
#